data_de194dac8125065faa0ef93c85ea58a3
#
_entry.id   de194dac8125065faa0ef93c85ea58a3
#
_cell.length_a   1.000
_cell.length_b   1.000
_cell.length_c   1.000
_cell.angle_alpha   90.00
_cell.angle_beta   90.00
_cell.angle_gamma   90.00
#
_symmetry.space_group_name_H-M   'P 1'
#
loop_
_entity.id
_entity.type
_entity.pdbx_description
1 polymer ?
#
loop_
_entity_poly.entity_id
_entity_poly.type
_entity_poly.pdbx_seq_one_letter_code
_entity_poly.pdbx_strand_id
1 'polypeptide(L)'
;TRRWGLLGASVTQHPQFTDLLSWLGQDRFDDVRVSVSSVRAATVTPELASGLANRGSKSLTIAIESGSERMREVVNKKLSNEEIHAAARHAKQGGLKALKLYGMVGLPSEQDDDVESTADLLLQLKQTTPGLRLTLGVSTFVPKAQTPFQWQGVRPEAEKRLKRLAKRLKPKGIDLRPESYGWSVIQALISRSDRRLASVIVAVRGSQESLGGWKKAYRSARSGDLPAAVSAGVDLPLPPPWDAVIHHRWNDSTVLPWDHLNGPLGRTTLLKHQEQALSLTDPGGLD
;
A
#
# COMPACT_ATOMS: atom_id res chain seq x y z
N THR A 1 26.39 17.02 -9.04
CA THR A 1 25.67 16.83 -7.74
C THR A 1 25.61 15.36 -7.41
N ARG A 2 26.18 14.96 -6.29
CA ARG A 2 26.08 13.59 -5.75
C ARG A 2 24.70 13.40 -5.12
N ARG A 3 24.10 12.21 -5.26
CA ARG A 3 22.81 11.90 -4.66
C ARG A 3 22.96 10.78 -3.64
N TRP A 4 22.56 11.05 -2.41
CA TRP A 4 22.54 10.07 -1.33
C TRP A 4 21.11 9.77 -0.94
N GLY A 5 20.76 8.48 -0.97
CA GLY A 5 19.49 7.97 -0.48
C GLY A 5 19.70 7.31 0.87
N LEU A 6 19.03 7.80 1.90
CA LEU A 6 18.99 7.15 3.21
C LEU A 6 17.81 6.18 3.24
N LEU A 7 18.13 4.89 3.30
CA LEU A 7 17.17 3.81 3.20
C LEU A 7 17.08 3.06 4.53
N GLY A 8 15.88 2.68 4.91
CA GLY A 8 15.57 1.90 6.12
C GLY A 8 14.08 1.89 6.41
N ALA A 9 13.64 1.03 7.31
CA ALA A 9 12.23 0.90 7.68
C ALA A 9 11.66 2.21 8.30
N SER A 10 12.50 2.96 9.04
CA SER A 10 12.12 4.23 9.64
C SER A 10 13.36 5.06 9.98
N VAL A 11 14.06 5.52 8.94
CA VAL A 11 15.35 6.22 9.06
C VAL A 11 15.28 7.43 10.00
N THR A 12 14.18 8.19 9.91
CA THR A 12 13.98 9.41 10.71
C THR A 12 13.73 9.18 12.21
N GLN A 13 13.56 7.92 12.61
CA GLN A 13 13.44 7.54 14.04
C GLN A 13 14.82 7.27 14.69
N HIS A 14 15.91 7.27 13.93
CA HIS A 14 17.23 7.11 14.50
C HIS A 14 17.53 8.29 15.43
N PRO A 15 17.98 8.08 16.68
CA PRO A 15 18.20 9.16 17.65
C PRO A 15 19.12 10.26 17.14
N GLN A 16 20.16 9.90 16.38
CA GLN A 16 21.14 10.84 15.82
C GLN A 16 20.80 11.33 14.42
N PHE A 17 19.53 11.18 13.97
CA PHE A 17 19.19 11.57 12.59
C PHE A 17 19.29 13.09 12.39
N THR A 18 18.91 13.88 13.39
CA THR A 18 19.05 15.34 13.36
C THR A 18 20.51 15.76 13.32
N ASP A 19 21.37 15.10 14.09
CA ASP A 19 22.81 15.37 14.10
C ASP A 19 23.43 15.04 12.74
N LEU A 20 23.02 13.92 12.14
CA LEU A 20 23.42 13.55 10.79
C LEU A 20 23.02 14.62 9.76
N LEU A 21 21.80 15.15 9.83
CA LEU A 21 21.36 16.22 8.93
C LEU A 21 22.15 17.51 9.17
N SER A 22 22.44 17.86 10.41
CA SER A 22 23.28 19.01 10.79
C SER A 22 24.68 18.86 10.25
N TRP A 23 25.29 17.67 10.41
CA TRP A 23 26.60 17.37 9.85
C TRP A 23 26.62 17.43 8.33
N LEU A 24 25.61 16.89 7.66
CA LEU A 24 25.43 17.01 6.22
C LEU A 24 25.14 18.46 5.79
N GLY A 25 24.75 19.34 6.71
CA GLY A 25 24.52 20.76 6.51
C GLY A 25 25.81 21.58 6.27
N GLN A 26 27.00 21.01 6.48
CA GLN A 26 28.29 21.70 6.32
C GLN A 26 28.64 21.95 4.82
N ASP A 27 29.34 23.01 4.52
CA ASP A 27 29.70 23.47 3.15
C ASP A 27 30.38 22.40 2.30
N ARG A 28 31.17 21.52 2.93
CA ARG A 28 31.83 20.39 2.24
C ARG A 28 30.88 19.41 1.58
N PHE A 29 29.56 19.48 1.88
CA PHE A 29 28.53 18.66 1.31
C PHE A 29 27.56 19.44 0.40
N ASP A 30 27.91 20.65 -0.04
CA ASP A 30 27.02 21.50 -0.85
C ASP A 30 26.66 20.86 -2.20
N ASP A 31 27.52 19.98 -2.71
CA ASP A 31 27.25 19.21 -3.92
C ASP A 31 26.40 17.94 -3.65
N VAL A 32 26.08 17.62 -2.38
CA VAL A 32 25.31 16.43 -2.01
C VAL A 32 23.84 16.74 -1.85
N ARG A 33 23.01 16.07 -2.64
CA ARG A 33 21.56 16.03 -2.45
C ARG A 33 21.20 14.81 -1.62
N VAL A 34 20.47 15.03 -0.53
CA VAL A 34 19.98 13.97 0.36
C VAL A 34 18.51 13.68 0.06
N SER A 35 18.15 12.41 0.05
CA SER A 35 16.76 11.93 0.00
C SER A 35 16.55 10.84 1.04
N VAL A 36 15.34 10.79 1.58
CA VAL A 36 14.90 9.75 2.53
C VAL A 36 13.76 8.94 1.92
N SER A 37 13.61 7.70 2.37
CA SER A 37 12.43 6.88 2.09
C SER A 37 11.18 7.49 2.72
N SER A 38 10.05 6.77 2.79
CA SER A 38 8.88 7.21 3.54
C SER A 38 9.23 7.42 5.01
N VAL A 39 8.67 8.47 5.61
CA VAL A 39 8.88 8.82 7.01
C VAL A 39 7.58 8.66 7.81
N ARG A 40 7.68 8.49 9.12
CA ARG A 40 6.51 8.57 9.99
C ARG A 40 6.11 10.04 10.18
N ALA A 41 4.81 10.33 10.15
CA ALA A 41 4.32 11.70 10.31
C ALA A 41 4.81 12.35 11.61
N ALA A 42 4.78 11.61 12.72
CA ALA A 42 5.24 12.08 14.03
C ALA A 42 6.74 12.48 14.07
N THR A 43 7.55 12.02 13.11
CA THR A 43 8.98 12.40 13.05
C THR A 43 9.24 13.65 12.20
N VAL A 44 8.22 14.19 11.55
CA VAL A 44 8.36 15.37 10.71
C VAL A 44 8.33 16.62 11.57
N THR A 45 9.49 17.23 11.77
CA THR A 45 9.63 18.54 12.43
C THR A 45 10.04 19.60 11.40
N PRO A 46 9.91 20.89 11.72
CA PRO A 46 10.43 21.95 10.87
C PRO A 46 11.93 21.82 10.59
N GLU A 47 12.72 21.41 11.60
CA GLU A 47 14.17 21.23 11.50
C GLU A 47 14.52 20.08 10.54
N LEU A 48 13.84 18.93 10.66
CA LEU A 48 13.98 17.81 9.72
C LEU A 48 13.65 18.26 8.30
N ALA A 49 12.53 18.95 8.13
CA ALA A 49 12.08 19.38 6.82
C ALA A 49 13.05 20.41 6.20
N SER A 50 13.57 21.36 6.99
CA SER A 50 14.53 22.36 6.52
C SER A 50 15.89 21.74 6.22
N GLY A 51 16.38 20.83 7.06
CA GLY A 51 17.64 20.09 6.82
C GLY A 51 17.60 19.31 5.50
N LEU A 52 16.50 18.67 5.20
CA LEU A 52 16.30 17.98 3.92
C LEU A 52 16.15 18.96 2.74
N ALA A 53 15.41 20.05 2.92
CA ALA A 53 15.23 21.06 1.88
C ALA A 53 16.56 21.73 1.51
N ASN A 54 17.39 22.09 2.48
CA ASN A 54 18.72 22.65 2.30
C ASN A 54 19.67 21.70 1.55
N ARG A 55 19.46 20.39 1.67
CA ARG A 55 20.18 19.36 0.90
C ARG A 55 19.44 18.93 -0.37
N GLY A 56 18.62 19.82 -0.96
CA GLY A 56 18.01 19.70 -2.26
C GLY A 56 16.81 18.75 -2.35
N SER A 57 16.32 18.19 -1.22
CA SER A 57 15.05 17.48 -1.19
C SER A 57 13.90 18.45 -1.47
N LYS A 58 12.99 18.05 -2.35
CA LYS A 58 11.82 18.86 -2.71
C LYS A 58 10.53 18.35 -2.08
N SER A 59 10.53 17.13 -1.57
CA SER A 59 9.31 16.49 -1.04
C SER A 59 9.63 15.47 0.03
N LEU A 60 8.68 15.26 0.93
CA LEU A 60 8.61 14.10 1.82
C LEU A 60 7.50 13.13 1.37
N THR A 61 7.61 11.90 1.84
CA THR A 61 6.64 10.84 1.61
C THR A 61 6.17 10.28 2.95
N ILE A 62 4.86 10.21 3.16
CA ILE A 62 4.22 9.65 4.37
C ILE A 62 3.20 8.59 3.94
N ALA A 63 3.28 7.40 4.52
CA ALA A 63 2.27 6.37 4.35
C ALA A 63 1.16 6.59 5.38
N ILE A 64 0.00 7.08 4.94
CA ILE A 64 -1.16 7.30 5.80
C ILE A 64 -2.11 6.11 5.83
N GLU A 65 -2.02 5.22 4.86
CA GLU A 65 -2.88 4.06 4.57
C GLU A 65 -4.32 4.45 4.21
N SER A 66 -4.98 5.25 5.03
CA SER A 66 -6.33 5.78 4.81
C SER A 66 -6.47 7.16 5.45
N GLY A 67 -7.38 7.99 4.95
CA GLY A 67 -7.81 9.23 5.61
C GLY A 67 -8.80 9.00 6.75
N SER A 68 -9.41 7.83 6.82
CA SER A 68 -10.29 7.42 7.91
C SER A 68 -9.47 6.93 9.11
N GLU A 69 -9.69 7.52 10.29
CA GLU A 69 -9.04 7.07 11.53
C GLU A 69 -9.44 5.64 11.86
N ARG A 70 -10.72 5.31 11.71
CA ARG A 70 -11.24 3.96 11.88
C ARG A 70 -10.44 2.95 11.04
N MET A 71 -10.24 3.25 9.75
CA MET A 71 -9.49 2.35 8.88
C MET A 71 -8.01 2.25 9.25
N ARG A 72 -7.42 3.33 9.77
CA ARG A 72 -6.05 3.26 10.29
C ARG A 72 -5.95 2.38 11.54
N GLU A 73 -6.96 2.39 12.40
CA GLU A 73 -7.03 1.46 13.53
C GLU A 73 -7.15 0.01 13.07
N VAL A 74 -8.03 -0.28 12.10
CA VAL A 74 -8.20 -1.61 11.50
C VAL A 74 -6.88 -2.18 10.96
N VAL A 75 -6.03 -1.36 10.37
CA VAL A 75 -4.70 -1.81 9.89
C VAL A 75 -3.59 -1.58 10.91
N ASN A 76 -3.94 -1.27 12.17
CA ASN A 76 -3.01 -0.97 13.26
C ASN A 76 -1.98 0.11 12.91
N LYS A 77 -2.41 1.09 12.11
CA LYS A 77 -1.61 2.28 11.77
C LYS A 77 -1.87 3.35 12.82
N LYS A 78 -1.10 3.33 13.88
CA LYS A 78 -1.18 4.34 14.96
C LYS A 78 -0.75 5.70 14.42
N LEU A 79 -1.70 6.43 13.86
CA LEU A 79 -1.50 7.72 13.18
C LEU A 79 -2.81 8.50 13.23
N SER A 80 -2.81 9.68 13.88
CA SER A 80 -3.97 10.56 13.96
C SER A 80 -4.03 11.54 12.76
N ASN A 81 -5.21 12.14 12.55
CA ASN A 81 -5.36 13.23 11.58
C ASN A 81 -4.49 14.43 11.98
N GLU A 82 -4.40 14.73 13.28
CA GLU A 82 -3.60 15.86 13.76
C GLU A 82 -2.09 15.67 13.44
N GLU A 83 -1.56 14.47 13.61
CA GLU A 83 -0.17 14.17 13.23
C GLU A 83 0.07 14.36 11.72
N ILE A 84 -0.90 13.99 10.87
CA ILE A 84 -0.81 14.21 9.41
C ILE A 84 -0.83 15.70 9.10
N HIS A 85 -1.73 16.46 9.72
CA HIS A 85 -1.81 17.92 9.58
C HIS A 85 -0.54 18.62 10.08
N ALA A 86 -0.01 18.21 11.23
CA ALA A 86 1.24 18.74 11.78
C ALA A 86 2.41 18.47 10.82
N ALA A 87 2.54 17.25 10.34
CA ALA A 87 3.59 16.89 9.38
C ALA A 87 3.51 17.73 8.08
N ALA A 88 2.31 18.01 7.58
CA ALA A 88 2.13 18.86 6.40
C ALA A 88 2.51 20.32 6.66
N ARG A 89 2.14 20.86 7.83
CA ARG A 89 2.55 22.21 8.26
C ARG A 89 4.08 22.30 8.40
N HIS A 90 4.70 21.35 9.08
CA HIS A 90 6.15 21.31 9.30
C HIS A 90 6.92 21.15 7.97
N ALA A 91 6.43 20.29 7.07
CA ALA A 91 7.02 20.14 5.74
C ALA A 91 7.04 21.47 4.98
N LYS A 92 5.92 22.23 5.03
CA LYS A 92 5.83 23.56 4.41
C LYS A 92 6.74 24.57 5.10
N GLN A 93 6.73 24.64 6.45
CA GLN A 93 7.56 25.55 7.24
C GLN A 93 9.05 25.32 6.96
N GLY A 94 9.49 24.06 6.87
CA GLY A 94 10.85 23.70 6.52
C GLY A 94 11.23 23.91 5.04
N GLY A 95 10.34 24.49 4.22
CA GLY A 95 10.66 24.89 2.85
C GLY A 95 10.48 23.80 1.78
N LEU A 96 9.93 22.66 2.13
CA LEU A 96 9.60 21.62 1.16
C LEU A 96 8.48 22.11 0.21
N LYS A 97 8.51 21.63 -1.02
CA LYS A 97 7.61 22.07 -2.10
C LYS A 97 6.46 21.09 -2.35
N ALA A 98 6.56 19.88 -1.81
CA ALA A 98 5.54 18.85 -2.00
C ALA A 98 5.50 17.86 -0.82
N LEU A 99 4.31 17.34 -0.56
CA LEU A 99 4.08 16.21 0.33
C LEU A 99 3.42 15.09 -0.49
N LYS A 100 4.03 13.92 -0.46
CA LYS A 100 3.48 12.71 -1.08
C LYS A 100 2.89 11.85 0.02
N LEU A 101 1.64 11.45 -0.16
CA LEU A 101 0.93 10.57 0.73
C LEU A 101 0.69 9.24 0.02
N TYR A 102 0.81 8.14 0.75
CA TYR A 102 0.42 6.82 0.26
C TYR A 102 -0.76 6.29 1.06
N GLY A 103 -1.72 5.73 0.34
CA GLY A 103 -2.90 5.10 0.91
C GLY A 103 -3.34 3.89 0.12
N MET A 104 -4.36 3.22 0.63
CA MET A 104 -4.98 2.05 0.02
C MET A 104 -6.49 2.23 -0.03
N VAL A 105 -7.12 1.51 -0.97
CA VAL A 105 -8.57 1.28 -1.00
C VAL A 105 -8.86 -0.21 -1.07
N GLY A 106 -10.07 -0.61 -0.70
CA GLY A 106 -10.45 -2.02 -0.67
C GLY A 106 -9.92 -2.77 0.54
N LEU A 107 -9.58 -2.06 1.61
CA LEU A 107 -9.24 -2.66 2.90
C LEU A 107 -10.42 -3.50 3.43
N PRO A 108 -10.16 -4.56 4.21
CA PRO A 108 -11.23 -5.29 4.89
C PRO A 108 -12.11 -4.33 5.68
N SER A 109 -13.43 -4.51 5.61
CA SER A 109 -14.45 -3.67 6.27
C SER A 109 -14.53 -2.19 5.84
N GLU A 110 -13.70 -1.73 4.90
CA GLU A 110 -13.77 -0.36 4.39
C GLU A 110 -15.14 -0.07 3.78
N GLN A 111 -15.71 1.08 4.13
CA GLN A 111 -16.96 1.62 3.62
C GLN A 111 -16.70 2.80 2.68
N ASP A 112 -17.71 3.25 1.98
CA ASP A 112 -17.59 4.39 1.06
C ASP A 112 -17.28 5.68 1.81
N ASP A 113 -17.76 5.85 3.04
CA ASP A 113 -17.49 7.02 3.89
C ASP A 113 -16.01 7.09 4.33
N ASP A 114 -15.33 5.95 4.46
CA ASP A 114 -13.88 5.93 4.73
C ASP A 114 -13.08 6.48 3.55
N VAL A 115 -13.57 6.21 2.34
CA VAL A 115 -12.97 6.75 1.11
C VAL A 115 -13.21 8.25 1.00
N GLU A 116 -14.44 8.72 1.35
CA GLU A 116 -14.74 10.15 1.43
C GLU A 116 -13.87 10.84 2.48
N SER A 117 -13.67 10.24 3.66
CA SER A 117 -12.76 10.75 4.70
C SER A 117 -11.34 10.92 4.16
N THR A 118 -10.89 10.02 3.27
CA THR A 118 -9.59 10.17 2.63
C THR A 118 -9.56 11.39 1.69
N ALA A 119 -10.60 11.62 0.92
CA ALA A 119 -10.69 12.79 0.07
C ALA A 119 -10.75 14.08 0.90
N ASP A 120 -11.54 14.10 1.97
CA ASP A 120 -11.71 15.27 2.83
C ASP A 120 -10.42 15.64 3.55
N LEU A 121 -9.67 14.67 4.07
CA LEU A 121 -8.35 14.91 4.65
C LEU A 121 -7.42 15.61 3.66
N LEU A 122 -7.33 15.12 2.42
CA LEU A 122 -6.49 15.75 1.39
C LEU A 122 -6.93 17.17 1.04
N LEU A 123 -8.24 17.43 1.00
CA LEU A 123 -8.81 18.76 0.76
C LEU A 123 -8.49 19.71 1.91
N GLN A 124 -8.63 19.27 3.16
CA GLN A 124 -8.26 20.06 4.35
C GLN A 124 -6.76 20.36 4.38
N LEU A 125 -5.91 19.38 4.09
CA LEU A 125 -4.46 19.59 3.98
C LEU A 125 -4.15 20.66 2.93
N LYS A 126 -4.80 20.63 1.77
CA LYS A 126 -4.61 21.64 0.73
C LYS A 126 -5.01 23.04 1.19
N GLN A 127 -6.09 23.16 1.95
CA GLN A 127 -6.56 24.45 2.50
C GLN A 127 -5.60 24.99 3.56
N THR A 128 -5.10 24.12 4.46
CA THR A 128 -4.25 24.53 5.58
C THR A 128 -2.78 24.71 5.20
N THR A 129 -2.35 24.16 4.06
CA THR A 129 -0.96 24.30 3.56
C THR A 129 -0.91 24.85 2.14
N PRO A 130 -1.41 26.09 1.89
CA PRO A 130 -1.39 26.69 0.56
C PRO A 130 0.05 26.78 0.01
N GLY A 131 0.23 26.43 -1.29
CA GLY A 131 1.53 26.38 -1.95
C GLY A 131 2.29 25.04 -1.79
N LEU A 132 1.92 24.18 -0.86
CA LEU A 132 2.45 22.82 -0.78
C LEU A 132 1.70 21.92 -1.80
N ARG A 133 2.44 21.31 -2.74
CA ARG A 133 1.85 20.35 -3.69
C ARG A 133 1.56 19.05 -2.99
N LEU A 134 0.32 18.57 -3.10
CA LEU A 134 -0.09 17.29 -2.56
C LEU A 134 -0.19 16.25 -3.66
N THR A 135 0.37 15.08 -3.42
CA THR A 135 0.22 13.88 -4.26
C THR A 135 -0.29 12.75 -3.38
N LEU A 136 -1.34 12.07 -3.83
CA LEU A 136 -1.79 10.81 -3.24
C LEU A 136 -1.47 9.66 -4.19
N GLY A 137 -0.52 8.80 -3.83
CA GLY A 137 -0.36 7.48 -4.40
C GLY A 137 -1.35 6.54 -3.71
N VAL A 138 -2.18 5.84 -4.47
CA VAL A 138 -3.18 4.95 -3.89
C VAL A 138 -3.19 3.61 -4.61
N SER A 139 -3.06 2.53 -3.83
CA SER A 139 -3.10 1.15 -4.31
C SER A 139 -4.40 0.46 -3.87
N THR A 140 -4.73 -0.63 -4.53
CA THR A 140 -5.74 -1.56 -4.04
C THR A 140 -5.11 -2.46 -3.00
N PHE A 141 -5.80 -2.70 -1.90
CA PHE A 141 -5.37 -3.68 -0.90
C PHE A 141 -5.24 -5.07 -1.53
N VAL A 142 -4.07 -5.68 -1.36
CA VAL A 142 -3.77 -7.06 -1.77
C VAL A 142 -3.29 -7.83 -0.54
N PRO A 143 -3.99 -8.91 -0.14
CA PRO A 143 -3.59 -9.72 1.00
C PRO A 143 -2.17 -10.26 0.85
N LYS A 144 -1.43 -10.29 1.95
CA LYS A 144 -0.05 -10.81 1.99
C LYS A 144 0.04 -11.99 2.95
N ALA A 145 0.87 -12.95 2.58
CA ALA A 145 1.19 -14.10 3.42
C ALA A 145 1.68 -13.65 4.80
N GLN A 146 1.37 -14.44 5.82
CA GLN A 146 1.81 -14.25 7.21
C GLN A 146 1.42 -12.89 7.82
N THR A 147 0.31 -12.31 7.33
CA THR A 147 -0.32 -11.14 7.92
C THR A 147 -1.72 -11.47 8.44
N PRO A 148 -2.29 -10.68 9.38
CA PRO A 148 -3.64 -10.93 9.88
C PRO A 148 -4.71 -11.02 8.79
N PHE A 149 -4.54 -10.30 7.68
CA PHE A 149 -5.50 -10.29 6.57
C PHE A 149 -5.19 -11.27 5.44
N GLN A 150 -4.32 -12.26 5.66
CA GLN A 150 -3.94 -13.24 4.62
C GLN A 150 -5.11 -14.10 4.09
N TRP A 151 -6.19 -14.23 4.86
CA TRP A 151 -7.40 -14.96 4.44
C TRP A 151 -8.36 -14.09 3.61
N GLN A 152 -8.16 -12.77 3.58
CA GLN A 152 -9.03 -11.85 2.85
C GLN A 152 -8.79 -11.94 1.33
N GLY A 153 -9.77 -11.47 0.55
CA GLY A 153 -9.67 -11.31 -0.89
C GLY A 153 -9.51 -9.86 -1.32
N VAL A 154 -9.16 -9.64 -2.58
CA VAL A 154 -9.22 -8.32 -3.19
C VAL A 154 -10.66 -7.94 -3.45
N ARG A 155 -11.09 -6.81 -2.94
CA ARG A 155 -12.47 -6.33 -3.07
C ARG A 155 -12.72 -5.67 -4.43
N PRO A 156 -13.73 -6.13 -5.22
CA PRO A 156 -14.05 -5.52 -6.52
C PRO A 156 -14.43 -4.04 -6.43
N GLU A 157 -15.00 -3.61 -5.30
CA GLU A 157 -15.40 -2.22 -5.06
C GLU A 157 -14.21 -1.25 -5.09
N ALA A 158 -13.00 -1.74 -4.86
CA ALA A 158 -11.78 -0.91 -4.88
C ALA A 158 -11.63 -0.14 -6.20
N GLU A 159 -11.99 -0.73 -7.34
CA GLU A 159 -11.94 -0.02 -8.63
C GLU A 159 -12.85 1.22 -8.66
N LYS A 160 -14.08 1.08 -8.14
CA LYS A 160 -15.02 2.21 -8.05
C LYS A 160 -14.53 3.28 -7.08
N ARG A 161 -13.90 2.86 -5.97
CA ARG A 161 -13.33 3.75 -4.95
C ARG A 161 -12.15 4.55 -5.49
N LEU A 162 -11.26 3.95 -6.28
CA LEU A 162 -10.20 4.67 -6.99
C LEU A 162 -10.77 5.76 -7.92
N LYS A 163 -11.82 5.44 -8.67
CA LYS A 163 -12.50 6.40 -9.56
C LYS A 163 -13.18 7.52 -8.75
N ARG A 164 -13.76 7.20 -7.58
CA ARG A 164 -14.37 8.18 -6.67
C ARG A 164 -13.33 9.18 -6.14
N LEU A 165 -12.20 8.70 -5.63
CA LEU A 165 -11.09 9.58 -5.22
C LEU A 165 -10.61 10.47 -6.36
N ALA A 166 -10.49 9.92 -7.58
CA ALA A 166 -10.09 10.71 -8.75
C ALA A 166 -11.07 11.85 -9.03
N LYS A 167 -12.37 11.57 -8.98
CA LYS A 167 -13.43 12.57 -9.20
C LYS A 167 -13.41 13.69 -8.13
N ARG A 168 -13.07 13.36 -6.89
CA ARG A 168 -13.02 14.32 -5.78
C ARG A 168 -11.74 15.18 -5.79
N LEU A 169 -10.59 14.58 -6.05
CA LEU A 169 -9.29 15.19 -5.80
C LEU A 169 -8.71 15.90 -7.03
N LYS A 170 -8.81 15.32 -8.24
CA LYS A 170 -8.21 15.89 -9.45
C LYS A 170 -8.71 17.31 -9.78
N PRO A 171 -10.03 17.59 -9.74
CA PRO A 171 -10.54 18.95 -10.01
C PRO A 171 -10.07 20.00 -9.00
N LYS A 172 -9.65 19.56 -7.83
CA LYS A 172 -9.10 20.42 -6.77
C LYS A 172 -7.58 20.58 -6.86
N GLY A 173 -6.93 20.07 -7.91
CA GLY A 173 -5.50 20.20 -8.15
C GLY A 173 -4.64 19.41 -7.17
N ILE A 174 -5.14 18.26 -6.68
CA ILE A 174 -4.38 17.25 -5.96
C ILE A 174 -3.98 16.18 -6.95
N ASP A 175 -2.67 15.88 -7.03
CA ASP A 175 -2.14 14.87 -7.94
C ASP A 175 -2.47 13.47 -7.40
N LEU A 176 -3.42 12.78 -8.02
CA LEU A 176 -3.78 11.41 -7.68
C LEU A 176 -3.09 10.44 -8.63
N ARG A 177 -2.35 9.49 -8.06
CA ARG A 177 -1.62 8.42 -8.76
C ARG A 177 -2.15 7.06 -8.33
N PRO A 178 -3.26 6.60 -8.91
CA PRO A 178 -3.78 5.28 -8.60
C PRO A 178 -2.95 4.20 -9.29
N GLU A 179 -2.69 3.12 -8.59
CA GLU A 179 -2.24 1.88 -9.21
C GLU A 179 -3.38 1.25 -10.02
N SER A 180 -3.05 0.50 -11.05
CA SER A 180 -4.04 -0.20 -11.86
C SER A 180 -4.71 -1.30 -11.05
N TYR A 181 -6.03 -1.24 -10.90
CA TYR A 181 -6.82 -2.32 -10.28
C TYR A 181 -6.57 -3.67 -10.97
N GLY A 182 -6.48 -3.70 -12.29
CA GLY A 182 -6.20 -4.93 -13.03
C GLY A 182 -4.85 -5.56 -12.65
N TRP A 183 -3.81 -4.75 -12.45
CA TRP A 183 -2.52 -5.25 -11.97
C TRP A 183 -2.56 -5.67 -10.51
N SER A 184 -3.35 -5.03 -9.66
CA SER A 184 -3.58 -5.49 -8.27
C SER A 184 -4.27 -6.85 -8.23
N VAL A 185 -5.20 -7.12 -9.15
CA VAL A 185 -5.84 -8.44 -9.33
C VAL A 185 -4.80 -9.50 -9.74
N ILE A 186 -3.90 -9.18 -10.67
CA ILE A 186 -2.82 -10.09 -11.08
C ILE A 186 -1.84 -10.31 -9.91
N GLN A 187 -1.49 -9.26 -9.18
CA GLN A 187 -0.66 -9.37 -7.99
C GLN A 187 -1.30 -10.29 -6.93
N ALA A 188 -2.60 -10.18 -6.72
CA ALA A 188 -3.33 -11.06 -5.81
C ALA A 188 -3.31 -12.51 -6.29
N LEU A 189 -3.52 -12.76 -7.59
CA LEU A 189 -3.38 -14.08 -8.17
C LEU A 189 -2.01 -14.67 -7.85
N ILE A 190 -0.94 -13.94 -8.09
CA ILE A 190 0.44 -14.41 -7.85
C ILE A 190 0.69 -14.65 -6.35
N SER A 191 0.27 -13.71 -5.49
CA SER A 191 0.57 -13.77 -4.06
C SER A 191 -0.29 -14.77 -3.27
N ARG A 192 -1.42 -15.20 -3.83
CA ARG A 192 -2.35 -16.14 -3.18
C ARG A 192 -2.40 -17.52 -3.84
N SER A 193 -1.65 -17.71 -4.92
CA SER A 193 -1.54 -19.01 -5.59
C SER A 193 -0.36 -19.82 -5.06
N ASP A 194 -0.24 -21.01 -5.60
CA ASP A 194 0.86 -21.93 -5.36
C ASP A 194 1.60 -22.28 -6.68
N ARG A 195 2.44 -23.31 -6.64
CA ARG A 195 3.25 -23.78 -7.79
C ARG A 195 2.43 -24.09 -9.06
N ARG A 196 1.13 -24.35 -8.95
CA ARG A 196 0.23 -24.56 -10.10
C ARG A 196 0.13 -23.35 -11.02
N LEU A 197 0.46 -22.15 -10.50
CA LEU A 197 0.48 -20.93 -11.30
C LEU A 197 1.67 -20.87 -12.28
N ALA A 198 2.69 -21.67 -12.12
CA ALA A 198 3.89 -21.62 -12.96
C ALA A 198 3.56 -21.78 -14.46
N SER A 199 2.71 -22.73 -14.82
CA SER A 199 2.26 -22.94 -16.19
C SER A 199 1.49 -21.73 -16.77
N VAL A 200 0.68 -21.07 -15.94
CA VAL A 200 -0.03 -19.85 -16.32
C VAL A 200 0.94 -18.71 -16.62
N ILE A 201 1.96 -18.52 -15.77
CA ILE A 201 3.00 -17.50 -15.96
C ILE A 201 3.74 -17.72 -17.29
N VAL A 202 4.12 -18.96 -17.58
CA VAL A 202 4.79 -19.31 -18.84
C VAL A 202 3.87 -19.04 -20.04
N ALA A 203 2.58 -19.41 -19.95
CA ALA A 203 1.61 -19.17 -21.01
C ALA A 203 1.37 -17.67 -21.29
N VAL A 204 1.38 -16.83 -20.26
CA VAL A 204 1.22 -15.37 -20.40
C VAL A 204 2.44 -14.73 -21.05
N ARG A 205 3.66 -15.19 -20.75
CA ARG A 205 4.91 -14.66 -21.33
C ARG A 205 4.95 -14.69 -22.86
N GLY A 206 4.28 -15.66 -23.47
CA GLY A 206 4.17 -15.78 -24.94
C GLY A 206 2.96 -15.06 -25.54
N SER A 207 2.20 -14.30 -24.73
CA SER A 207 0.96 -13.65 -25.15
C SER A 207 0.91 -12.20 -24.67
N GLN A 208 -0.25 -11.54 -24.85
CA GLN A 208 -0.46 -10.19 -24.36
C GLN A 208 -0.52 -10.15 -22.82
N GLU A 209 0.42 -9.47 -22.17
CA GLU A 209 0.51 -9.29 -20.72
C GLU A 209 -0.56 -8.31 -20.20
N SER A 210 -1.83 -8.65 -20.41
CA SER A 210 -2.99 -7.89 -19.95
C SER A 210 -3.81 -8.72 -18.97
N LEU A 211 -4.69 -8.07 -18.20
CA LEU A 211 -5.64 -8.80 -17.33
C LEU A 211 -6.44 -9.84 -18.12
N GLY A 212 -6.83 -9.52 -19.37
CA GLY A 212 -7.51 -10.44 -20.26
C GLY A 212 -6.64 -11.64 -20.63
N GLY A 213 -5.37 -11.42 -20.94
CA GLY A 213 -4.38 -12.46 -21.23
C GLY A 213 -4.19 -13.41 -20.03
N TRP A 214 -4.02 -12.85 -18.83
CA TRP A 214 -3.93 -13.63 -17.59
C TRP A 214 -5.19 -14.48 -17.33
N LYS A 215 -6.38 -13.89 -17.49
CA LYS A 215 -7.65 -14.62 -17.34
C LYS A 215 -7.78 -15.75 -18.36
N LYS A 216 -7.37 -15.53 -19.60
CA LYS A 216 -7.38 -16.56 -20.66
C LYS A 216 -6.43 -17.70 -20.31
N ALA A 217 -5.18 -17.40 -20.01
CA ALA A 217 -4.18 -18.41 -19.64
C ALA A 217 -4.60 -19.22 -18.39
N TYR A 218 -5.15 -18.54 -17.38
CA TYR A 218 -5.65 -19.21 -16.17
C TYR A 218 -6.83 -20.14 -16.46
N ARG A 219 -7.74 -19.72 -17.33
CA ARG A 219 -8.88 -20.54 -17.76
C ARG A 219 -8.39 -21.79 -18.51
N SER A 220 -7.44 -21.64 -19.45
CA SER A 220 -6.85 -22.79 -20.15
C SER A 220 -6.12 -23.73 -19.21
N ALA A 221 -5.44 -23.22 -18.19
CA ALA A 221 -4.81 -24.06 -17.16
C ALA A 221 -5.85 -24.86 -16.36
N ARG A 222 -7.01 -24.26 -16.08
CA ARG A 222 -8.10 -24.94 -15.35
C ARG A 222 -8.82 -26.00 -16.16
N SER A 223 -8.93 -25.83 -17.48
CA SER A 223 -9.55 -26.82 -18.36
C SER A 223 -8.57 -27.90 -18.85
N GLY A 224 -7.30 -27.80 -18.48
CA GLY A 224 -6.27 -28.72 -18.97
C GLY A 224 -5.82 -28.46 -20.42
N ASP A 225 -6.21 -27.32 -21.00
CA ASP A 225 -5.98 -26.99 -22.42
C ASP A 225 -4.65 -26.24 -22.65
N LEU A 226 -3.74 -26.22 -21.69
CA LEU A 226 -2.43 -25.62 -21.91
C LEU A 226 -1.56 -26.52 -22.81
N PRO A 227 -0.78 -25.93 -23.75
CA PRO A 227 0.15 -26.71 -24.57
C PRO A 227 1.12 -27.53 -23.69
N ALA A 228 1.43 -28.76 -24.13
CA ALA A 228 2.33 -29.67 -23.39
C ALA A 228 3.70 -29.02 -23.05
N ALA A 229 4.21 -28.15 -23.93
CA ALA A 229 5.45 -27.38 -23.70
C ALA A 229 5.34 -26.40 -22.50
N VAL A 230 4.13 -26.05 -22.08
CA VAL A 230 3.85 -25.09 -21.00
C VAL A 230 3.50 -25.82 -19.69
N SER A 231 2.93 -27.02 -19.78
CA SER A 231 2.53 -27.82 -18.59
C SER A 231 3.71 -28.41 -17.82
N ALA A 232 4.93 -28.22 -18.30
CA ALA A 232 6.21 -28.60 -17.65
C ALA A 232 6.33 -30.08 -17.21
N GLY A 233 5.47 -30.96 -17.73
CA GLY A 233 5.51 -32.39 -17.43
C GLY A 233 5.22 -32.75 -15.96
N VAL A 234 4.70 -31.83 -15.18
CA VAL A 234 4.34 -32.05 -13.77
C VAL A 234 2.83 -32.27 -13.69
N ASP A 235 2.45 -33.46 -13.24
CA ASP A 235 1.04 -33.79 -12.95
C ASP A 235 0.61 -33.06 -11.67
N LEU A 236 0.08 -31.86 -11.83
CA LEU A 236 -0.46 -31.03 -10.74
C LEU A 236 -1.98 -30.99 -10.84
N PRO A 237 -2.69 -31.01 -9.69
CA PRO A 237 -4.12 -30.75 -9.67
C PRO A 237 -4.46 -29.43 -10.35
N LEU A 238 -5.62 -29.36 -11.01
CA LEU A 238 -6.09 -28.11 -11.63
C LEU A 238 -6.18 -26.97 -10.60
N PRO A 239 -5.84 -25.73 -11.01
CA PRO A 239 -5.93 -24.60 -10.10
C PRO A 239 -7.39 -24.32 -9.68
N PRO A 240 -7.63 -23.73 -8.50
CA PRO A 240 -8.97 -23.36 -8.05
C PRO A 240 -9.66 -22.34 -8.99
N PRO A 241 -10.97 -22.06 -8.85
CA PRO A 241 -11.62 -20.99 -9.60
C PRO A 241 -10.93 -19.65 -9.39
N TRP A 242 -10.84 -18.82 -10.47
CA TRP A 242 -10.22 -17.51 -10.46
C TRP A 242 -10.69 -16.64 -9.27
N ASP A 243 -12.02 -16.51 -9.11
CA ASP A 243 -12.59 -15.67 -8.06
C ASP A 243 -12.33 -16.21 -6.66
N ALA A 244 -12.26 -17.54 -6.51
CA ALA A 244 -11.92 -18.17 -5.23
C ALA A 244 -10.48 -17.84 -4.79
N VAL A 245 -9.55 -17.72 -5.75
CA VAL A 245 -8.17 -17.33 -5.43
C VAL A 245 -8.08 -15.85 -5.13
N ILE A 246 -8.74 -14.98 -5.89
CA ILE A 246 -8.49 -13.54 -5.86
C ILE A 246 -9.45 -12.80 -4.94
N HIS A 247 -10.75 -13.08 -5.05
CA HIS A 247 -11.79 -12.23 -4.47
C HIS A 247 -12.40 -12.80 -3.19
N HIS A 248 -12.46 -14.13 -3.06
CA HIS A 248 -13.11 -14.71 -1.90
C HIS A 248 -12.22 -14.63 -0.66
N ARG A 249 -12.85 -14.35 0.48
CA ARG A 249 -12.27 -14.65 1.78
C ARG A 249 -12.14 -16.17 1.91
N TRP A 250 -10.96 -16.63 2.30
CA TRP A 250 -10.75 -18.04 2.63
C TRP A 250 -11.19 -18.35 4.05
N ASN A 251 -11.66 -19.58 4.26
CA ASN A 251 -12.00 -20.04 5.59
C ASN A 251 -10.75 -20.09 6.48
N ASP A 252 -10.92 -19.81 7.75
CA ASP A 252 -9.84 -19.80 8.73
C ASP A 252 -9.17 -21.16 8.92
N SER A 253 -9.84 -22.27 8.54
CA SER A 253 -9.28 -23.63 8.49
C SER A 253 -8.61 -23.98 7.15
N THR A 254 -8.69 -23.14 6.13
CA THR A 254 -8.09 -23.39 4.81
C THR A 254 -6.58 -23.55 4.95
N VAL A 255 -6.02 -24.60 4.37
CA VAL A 255 -4.56 -24.77 4.24
C VAL A 255 -4.08 -23.74 3.20
N LEU A 256 -3.23 -22.83 3.65
CA LEU A 256 -2.71 -21.76 2.80
C LEU A 256 -1.47 -22.24 2.03
N PRO A 257 -1.21 -21.67 0.84
CA PRO A 257 -0.04 -22.07 0.03
C PRO A 257 1.30 -21.96 0.75
N TRP A 258 1.39 -21.11 1.77
CA TRP A 258 2.60 -20.84 2.56
C TRP A 258 2.58 -21.42 3.97
N ASP A 259 1.59 -22.26 4.35
CA ASP A 259 1.50 -22.84 5.71
C ASP A 259 2.68 -23.77 6.05
N HIS A 260 3.46 -24.19 5.05
CA HIS A 260 4.71 -24.93 5.24
C HIS A 260 5.90 -24.07 5.67
N LEU A 261 5.74 -22.74 5.69
CA LEU A 261 6.76 -21.76 6.10
C LEU A 261 6.46 -21.24 7.51
N ASN A 262 7.44 -21.33 8.39
CA ASN A 262 7.32 -20.75 9.73
C ASN A 262 7.52 -19.22 9.65
N GLY A 263 6.50 -18.48 10.06
CA GLY A 263 6.55 -17.03 10.19
C GLY A 263 6.88 -16.59 11.63
N PRO A 264 7.07 -15.28 11.84
CA PRO A 264 7.32 -14.72 13.17
C PRO A 264 6.11 -14.84 14.11
N LEU A 265 4.91 -14.95 13.56
CA LEU A 265 3.66 -15.12 14.31
C LEU A 265 2.95 -16.39 13.88
N GLY A 266 2.50 -17.18 14.87
CA GLY A 266 1.71 -18.37 14.63
C GLY A 266 0.29 -18.05 14.12
N ARG A 267 -0.33 -19.02 13.44
CA ARG A 267 -1.68 -18.90 12.85
C ARG A 267 -2.72 -18.38 13.83
N THR A 268 -2.77 -18.92 15.05
CA THR A 268 -3.72 -18.50 16.09
C THR A 268 -3.58 -17.02 16.43
N THR A 269 -2.35 -16.52 16.51
CA THR A 269 -2.08 -15.10 16.77
C THR A 269 -2.55 -14.23 15.61
N LEU A 270 -2.32 -14.65 14.36
CA LEU A 270 -2.78 -13.92 13.19
C LEU A 270 -4.30 -13.86 13.10
N LEU A 271 -4.99 -14.96 13.41
CA LEU A 271 -6.45 -15.01 13.47
C LEU A 271 -7.00 -14.08 14.56
N LYS A 272 -6.42 -14.12 15.76
CA LYS A 272 -6.80 -13.21 16.84
C LYS A 272 -6.63 -11.74 16.44
N HIS A 273 -5.53 -11.38 15.78
CA HIS A 273 -5.33 -10.01 15.29
C HIS A 273 -6.33 -9.64 14.18
N GLN A 274 -6.70 -10.58 13.29
CA GLN A 274 -7.73 -10.35 12.29
C GLN A 274 -9.09 -10.09 12.95
N GLU A 275 -9.48 -10.92 13.91
CA GLU A 275 -10.73 -10.76 14.66
C GLU A 275 -10.78 -9.41 15.37
N GLN A 276 -9.73 -9.04 16.10
CA GLN A 276 -9.60 -7.75 16.76
C GLN A 276 -9.73 -6.58 15.77
N ALA A 277 -9.08 -6.67 14.61
CA ALA A 277 -9.15 -5.63 13.59
C ALA A 277 -10.57 -5.50 13.00
N LEU A 278 -11.27 -6.61 12.78
CA LEU A 278 -12.60 -6.61 12.20
C LEU A 278 -13.68 -6.23 13.23
N SER A 279 -13.49 -6.50 14.52
CA SER A 279 -14.41 -6.08 15.57
C SER A 279 -14.48 -4.55 15.76
N LEU A 280 -13.44 -3.82 15.38
CA LEU A 280 -13.46 -2.35 15.36
C LEU A 280 -14.45 -1.75 14.35
N THR A 281 -15.08 -2.58 13.55
CA THR A 281 -15.93 -2.14 12.43
C THR A 281 -17.42 -2.34 12.66
N ASP A 282 -17.78 -3.04 13.73
CA ASP A 282 -19.18 -3.29 14.09
C ASP A 282 -19.46 -2.72 15.49
N PRO A 283 -19.81 -1.41 15.62
CA PRO A 283 -20.20 -0.83 16.90
C PRO A 283 -21.54 -1.32 17.42
N GLY A 284 -22.22 -2.23 16.71
CA GLY A 284 -23.56 -2.73 17.03
C GLY A 284 -23.68 -4.23 17.28
N GLY A 285 -22.60 -4.98 17.31
CA GLY A 285 -22.58 -6.46 17.45
C GLY A 285 -22.20 -6.96 18.84
N LEU A 286 -22.74 -6.37 19.89
CA LEU A 286 -22.78 -6.92 21.25
C LEU A 286 -24.23 -6.84 21.75
N ASP A 287 -25.09 -7.71 21.21
CA ASP A 287 -26.33 -8.18 21.84
C ASP A 287 -26.44 -9.69 21.66
#